data_71853b3d1197a2f9db77e155bbf03964
#
_entry.id   71853b3d1197a2f9db77e155bbf03964
#
_cell.length_a   1.000
_cell.length_b   1.000
_cell.length_c   1.000
_cell.angle_alpha   90.00
_cell.angle_beta   90.00
_cell.angle_gamma   90.00
#
_symmetry.space_group_name_H-M   'P 1'
#
loop_
_entity.id
_entity.type
_entity.pdbx_description
1 polymer ?
#
loop_
_entity_poly.entity_id
_entity_poly.type
_entity_poly.pdbx_seq_one_letter_code
_entity_poly.pdbx_strand_id
1 'polypeptide(L)'
;MNKSLSKNLRRYLCLTVTIVLSVSVSAQKDFSSIQTGVDVGDANIIESGVKSFEEIERRLPRRANSFDDDNSEHHATKGWGLDYEYYKYTYPTINTKGETIILTALAAMPTNYDVPINNIILGCHATITDNKSTPSEYIKSGDWKTDVGMLIMHAKSKSASELGYNCLVILPDYQGYGNTRYQAHPYLAQEITARQSVDALRYGIELYKKSKKGRAKIRDGWKTICVGYSQGGSVAMACHRFMETNFLDKDLHLGGSVCGDGPYDPIATMKFSVEEDKVFMPVAIPLILKGMLDYNPYMRRHKAKDYFTEKFLKTGILDWIELKEQNVLDIQKALRKFYKFHKDKRGDYLKASEIFTPEVFAFMSKKIKGEPTEKNPKFDDLYSALNVNNLTENWKPKYPIYLFHSKVDEVVPIGNAESAYQRMRTDKNPNIIKYTYVESGGHIMSGLAFFFAIFGKSYEQKAVEAIAGGERTWNLFNP
;
A
#
# COMPACT_ATOMS: atom_id res chain seq x y z
N MET A 1 19.25 -10.02 33.94
CA MET A 1 18.81 -9.20 32.81
C MET A 1 17.30 -8.92 32.74
N ASN A 2 16.44 -9.50 33.61
CA ASN A 2 14.96 -9.40 33.47
C ASN A 2 14.25 -8.32 34.33
N LYS A 3 14.95 -7.52 35.09
CA LYS A 3 14.31 -6.45 35.92
C LYS A 3 14.26 -5.07 35.24
N SER A 4 15.06 -4.82 34.20
CA SER A 4 15.13 -3.55 33.51
C SER A 4 14.01 -3.42 32.43
N LEU A 5 13.66 -4.52 31.76
CA LEU A 5 12.57 -4.51 30.78
C LEU A 5 11.18 -4.24 31.39
N SER A 6 10.95 -4.73 32.61
CA SER A 6 9.65 -4.57 33.30
C SER A 6 9.38 -3.11 33.73
N LYS A 7 10.42 -2.34 34.05
CA LYS A 7 10.29 -0.93 34.47
C LYS A 7 10.01 0.00 33.29
N ASN A 8 10.59 -0.28 32.14
CA ASN A 8 10.34 0.52 30.93
C ASN A 8 8.93 0.24 30.36
N LEU A 9 8.50 -1.01 30.37
CA LEU A 9 7.14 -1.37 29.93
C LEU A 9 6.05 -0.70 30.80
N ARG A 10 6.24 -0.62 32.12
CA ARG A 10 5.30 0.07 33.02
C ARG A 10 5.29 1.59 32.85
N ARG A 11 6.43 2.23 32.53
CA ARG A 11 6.47 3.67 32.23
C ARG A 11 5.76 4.02 30.92
N TYR A 12 5.88 3.18 29.89
CA TYR A 12 5.17 3.37 28.62
C TYR A 12 3.66 3.10 28.75
N LEU A 13 3.25 2.12 29.57
CA LEU A 13 1.82 1.89 29.84
C LEU A 13 1.16 3.08 30.58
N CYS A 14 1.87 3.71 31.54
CA CYS A 14 1.34 4.90 32.22
C CYS A 14 1.24 6.14 31.33
N LEU A 15 2.20 6.35 30.40
CA LEU A 15 2.13 7.49 29.46
C LEU A 15 1.03 7.30 28.40
N THR A 16 0.83 6.07 27.92
CA THR A 16 -0.25 5.78 26.95
C THR A 16 -1.63 5.90 27.58
N VAL A 17 -1.81 5.50 28.82
CA VAL A 17 -3.10 5.64 29.51
C VAL A 17 -3.44 7.11 29.78
N THR A 18 -2.45 7.95 30.09
CA THR A 18 -2.69 9.39 30.35
C THR A 18 -3.00 10.17 29.06
N ILE A 19 -2.38 9.80 27.92
CA ILE A 19 -2.67 10.43 26.63
C ILE A 19 -4.01 9.93 26.07
N VAL A 20 -4.35 8.66 26.26
CA VAL A 20 -5.65 8.10 25.85
C VAL A 20 -6.79 8.67 26.68
N LEU A 21 -6.59 8.92 27.98
CA LEU A 21 -7.62 9.49 28.84
C LEU A 21 -7.87 11.00 28.61
N SER A 22 -6.91 11.76 28.14
CA SER A 22 -7.11 13.17 27.78
C SER A 22 -7.75 13.36 26.40
N VAL A 23 -7.67 12.35 25.51
CA VAL A 23 -8.32 12.36 24.18
C VAL A 23 -9.73 11.73 24.23
N SER A 24 -9.99 10.85 25.21
CA SER A 24 -11.24 10.08 25.26
C SER A 24 -12.45 10.86 25.80
N VAL A 25 -12.30 12.08 26.30
CA VAL A 25 -13.43 12.87 26.83
C VAL A 25 -14.09 13.76 25.76
N SER A 26 -13.42 14.05 24.64
CA SER A 26 -14.03 14.81 23.52
C SER A 26 -14.48 13.91 22.34
N ALA A 27 -14.15 12.63 22.33
CA ALA A 27 -14.31 11.73 21.19
C ALA A 27 -15.62 10.91 21.19
N GLN A 28 -16.57 11.22 22.06
CA GLN A 28 -17.91 10.59 22.05
C GLN A 28 -18.88 11.32 21.11
N LYS A 29 -18.40 11.82 19.96
CA LYS A 29 -19.30 12.26 18.89
C LYS A 29 -19.63 11.11 17.98
N ASP A 30 -20.90 11.03 17.67
CA ASP A 30 -21.57 10.00 16.90
C ASP A 30 -20.87 9.73 15.54
N PHE A 31 -20.26 8.56 15.39
CA PHE A 31 -19.55 8.12 14.17
C PHE A 31 -20.48 7.80 13.00
N SER A 32 -21.80 7.81 13.21
CA SER A 32 -22.76 7.72 12.11
C SER A 32 -22.58 8.88 11.11
N SER A 33 -22.07 10.04 11.59
CA SER A 33 -21.75 11.20 10.76
C SER A 33 -20.54 11.00 9.83
N ILE A 34 -19.62 10.09 10.14
CA ILE A 34 -18.45 9.78 9.29
C ILE A 34 -18.89 8.98 8.05
N GLN A 35 -19.92 8.18 8.14
CA GLN A 35 -20.53 7.49 7.00
C GLN A 35 -21.20 8.46 6.02
N THR A 36 -21.62 9.64 6.50
CA THR A 36 -22.40 10.63 5.71
C THR A 36 -21.61 11.85 5.26
N GLY A 37 -20.30 11.93 5.54
CA GLY A 37 -19.44 13.00 4.99
C GLY A 37 -19.30 14.26 5.83
N VAL A 38 -19.70 14.26 7.10
CA VAL A 38 -19.71 15.48 7.92
C VAL A 38 -18.84 15.37 9.17
N ASP A 39 -18.18 16.45 9.46
CA ASP A 39 -17.37 16.85 10.62
C ASP A 39 -15.98 16.25 10.77
N VAL A 40 -15.03 16.97 10.19
CA VAL A 40 -13.57 16.77 10.31
C VAL A 40 -12.98 17.50 11.53
N GLY A 41 -13.79 17.80 12.55
CA GLY A 41 -13.36 18.57 13.72
C GLY A 41 -12.18 17.96 14.47
N ASP A 42 -11.94 16.67 14.33
CA ASP A 42 -10.98 15.91 15.13
C ASP A 42 -9.67 15.52 14.39
N ALA A 43 -9.50 15.89 13.13
CA ALA A 43 -8.23 15.73 12.45
C ALA A 43 -7.28 16.88 12.80
N ASN A 44 -6.02 16.54 13.11
CA ASN A 44 -5.05 17.52 13.58
C ASN A 44 -3.76 17.43 12.79
N ILE A 45 -3.29 18.58 12.29
CA ILE A 45 -1.94 18.72 11.73
C ILE A 45 -0.96 18.68 12.90
N ILE A 46 -0.04 17.73 12.88
CA ILE A 46 0.99 17.56 13.91
C ILE A 46 2.36 18.04 13.45
N GLU A 47 2.58 18.14 12.15
CA GLU A 47 3.80 18.68 11.54
C GLU A 47 3.46 19.22 10.15
N SER A 48 4.10 20.31 9.73
CA SER A 48 3.97 20.87 8.38
C SER A 48 5.26 21.54 7.95
N GLY A 49 5.47 21.67 6.66
CA GLY A 49 6.65 22.33 6.12
C GLY A 49 6.70 22.27 4.59
N VAL A 50 7.82 22.75 4.07
CA VAL A 50 8.17 22.66 2.64
C VAL A 50 9.44 21.83 2.51
N LYS A 51 9.46 20.95 1.53
CA LYS A 51 10.64 20.13 1.17
C LYS A 51 10.96 20.31 -0.30
N SER A 52 12.26 20.31 -0.60
CA SER A 52 12.78 20.36 -1.96
C SER A 52 13.34 19.01 -2.38
N PHE A 53 13.05 18.60 -3.62
CA PHE A 53 13.67 17.41 -4.20
C PHE A 53 15.14 17.63 -4.59
N GLU A 54 15.63 18.87 -4.67
CA GLU A 54 17.05 19.17 -4.90
C GLU A 54 17.96 18.68 -3.77
N GLU A 55 17.49 18.70 -2.52
CA GLU A 55 18.25 18.13 -1.40
C GLU A 55 18.45 16.62 -1.52
N ILE A 56 17.55 15.96 -2.24
CA ILE A 56 17.59 14.53 -2.48
C ILE A 56 18.60 14.18 -3.57
N GLU A 57 18.68 14.99 -4.63
CA GLU A 57 19.65 14.80 -5.73
C GLU A 57 21.10 14.93 -5.26
N ARG A 58 21.41 15.84 -4.33
CA ARG A 58 22.75 16.02 -3.78
C ARG A 58 23.27 14.83 -2.99
N ARG A 59 22.37 13.96 -2.51
CA ARG A 59 22.72 12.75 -1.74
C ARG A 59 22.88 11.49 -2.61
N LEU A 60 22.58 11.57 -3.91
CA LEU A 60 22.76 10.45 -4.82
C LEU A 60 24.25 10.25 -5.14
N PRO A 61 24.79 9.02 -5.08
CA PRO A 61 26.11 8.74 -5.60
C PRO A 61 26.16 9.04 -7.10
N ARG A 62 27.16 9.81 -7.54
CA ARG A 62 27.36 10.21 -8.95
C ARG A 62 27.42 9.04 -9.98
N ARG A 63 27.32 7.79 -9.54
CA ARG A 63 27.37 6.59 -10.40
C ARG A 63 26.04 6.18 -11.03
N ALA A 64 24.93 6.87 -10.77
CA ALA A 64 23.65 6.58 -11.42
C ALA A 64 23.51 7.20 -12.83
N ASN A 65 24.51 7.95 -13.30
CA ASN A 65 24.48 8.67 -14.60
C ASN A 65 25.13 7.90 -15.76
N SER A 66 25.27 6.58 -15.69
CA SER A 66 25.94 5.80 -16.76
C SER A 66 25.01 5.35 -17.91
N PHE A 67 23.94 6.11 -18.17
CA PHE A 67 23.13 5.96 -19.38
C PHE A 67 23.21 7.19 -20.31
N ASP A 68 24.17 8.07 -20.12
CA ASP A 68 24.41 9.16 -21.05
C ASP A 68 25.41 8.76 -22.12
N ASP A 69 24.89 8.67 -23.33
CA ASP A 69 25.65 8.61 -24.56
C ASP A 69 26.43 9.93 -24.72
N ASP A 70 27.72 9.82 -25.00
CA ASP A 70 28.69 10.93 -25.20
C ASP A 70 28.24 11.88 -26.30
N ASN A 71 27.52 12.97 -25.99
CA ASN A 71 27.49 14.23 -26.75
C ASN A 71 26.30 15.17 -26.42
N SER A 72 25.68 15.06 -25.29
CA SER A 72 24.80 16.16 -24.84
C SER A 72 25.53 16.98 -23.79
N GLU A 73 25.78 18.25 -24.11
CA GLU A 73 26.20 19.24 -23.13
C GLU A 73 25.42 19.06 -21.83
N HIS A 74 26.15 19.05 -20.72
CA HIS A 74 25.60 19.01 -19.37
C HIS A 74 24.53 20.09 -19.16
N HIS A 75 23.36 19.91 -19.70
CA HIS A 75 22.17 20.46 -19.10
C HIS A 75 21.89 19.63 -17.85
N ALA A 76 22.77 19.87 -16.86
CA ALA A 76 22.45 19.55 -15.49
C ALA A 76 20.97 19.86 -15.32
N THR A 77 20.23 18.91 -14.86
CA THR A 77 18.81 18.96 -14.54
C THR A 77 18.46 20.11 -13.60
N LYS A 78 18.71 21.34 -14.03
CA LYS A 78 18.30 22.61 -13.40
C LYS A 78 16.78 22.78 -13.33
N GLY A 79 16.02 21.74 -13.64
CA GLY A 79 14.57 21.81 -13.75
C GLY A 79 13.79 20.88 -12.82
N TRP A 80 14.43 20.13 -11.95
CA TRP A 80 13.74 19.25 -11.01
C TRP A 80 13.54 19.85 -9.62
N GLY A 81 14.03 21.05 -9.36
CA GLY A 81 13.84 21.81 -8.15
C GLY A 81 12.37 22.16 -7.95
N LEU A 82 11.60 21.21 -7.45
CA LEU A 82 10.19 21.40 -7.21
C LEU A 82 9.94 21.10 -5.75
N ASP A 83 9.67 22.20 -5.05
CA ASP A 83 9.24 22.14 -3.68
C ASP A 83 7.83 21.56 -3.62
N TYR A 84 7.56 20.82 -2.58
CA TYR A 84 6.21 20.45 -2.18
C TYR A 84 5.98 20.83 -0.74
N GLU A 85 4.77 21.26 -0.44
CA GLU A 85 4.31 21.46 0.91
C GLU A 85 3.77 20.16 1.46
N TYR A 86 3.85 19.94 2.77
CA TYR A 86 3.31 18.74 3.39
C TYR A 86 2.62 19.04 4.72
N TYR A 87 1.66 18.18 5.05
CA TYR A 87 1.11 18.00 6.39
C TYR A 87 1.27 16.55 6.82
N LYS A 88 1.86 16.34 7.97
CA LYS A 88 1.68 15.13 8.75
C LYS A 88 0.50 15.39 9.68
N TYR A 89 -0.50 14.54 9.64
CA TYR A 89 -1.72 14.73 10.41
C TYR A 89 -2.24 13.43 11.01
N THR A 90 -3.01 13.56 12.08
CA THR A 90 -3.76 12.47 12.69
C THR A 90 -5.23 12.60 12.34
N TYR A 91 -5.91 11.47 12.24
CA TYR A 91 -7.33 11.41 11.94
C TYR A 91 -8.01 10.26 12.67
N PRO A 92 -9.27 10.43 13.12
CA PRO A 92 -10.06 9.36 13.71
C PRO A 92 -10.62 8.44 12.63
N THR A 93 -10.68 7.16 12.96
CA THR A 93 -11.32 6.12 12.18
C THR A 93 -11.79 5.01 13.12
N ILE A 94 -12.32 3.92 12.61
CA ILE A 94 -12.73 2.77 13.43
C ILE A 94 -11.85 1.54 13.15
N ASN A 95 -11.73 0.68 14.16
CA ASN A 95 -11.15 -0.64 14.01
C ASN A 95 -12.23 -1.70 13.68
N THR A 96 -11.84 -2.98 13.56
CA THR A 96 -12.78 -4.09 13.27
C THR A 96 -13.80 -4.38 14.36
N LYS A 97 -13.67 -3.76 15.53
CA LYS A 97 -14.64 -3.84 16.64
C LYS A 97 -15.61 -2.67 16.67
N GLY A 98 -15.47 -1.70 15.73
CA GLY A 98 -16.22 -0.45 15.74
C GLY A 98 -15.72 0.58 16.76
N GLU A 99 -14.56 0.34 17.39
CA GLU A 99 -13.96 1.28 18.34
C GLU A 99 -13.18 2.36 17.58
N THR A 100 -13.25 3.60 18.06
CA THR A 100 -12.47 4.71 17.51
C THR A 100 -10.99 4.52 17.78
N ILE A 101 -10.20 4.67 16.73
CA ILE A 101 -8.73 4.73 16.78
C ILE A 101 -8.23 5.97 16.03
N ILE A 102 -7.06 6.45 16.42
CA ILE A 102 -6.42 7.60 15.77
C ILE A 102 -5.24 7.11 14.94
N LEU A 103 -5.32 7.29 13.64
CA LEU A 103 -4.25 6.95 12.70
C LEU A 103 -3.48 8.18 12.25
N THR A 104 -2.39 7.95 11.52
CA THR A 104 -1.51 8.97 10.97
C THR A 104 -1.50 8.89 9.45
N ALA A 105 -1.38 10.03 8.81
CA ALA A 105 -1.20 10.14 7.36
C ALA A 105 -0.32 11.35 7.00
N LEU A 106 0.16 11.33 5.76
CA LEU A 106 0.86 12.43 5.12
C LEU A 106 -0.01 12.99 4.00
N ALA A 107 -0.12 14.32 3.93
CA ALA A 107 -0.62 15.03 2.78
C ALA A 107 0.53 15.80 2.13
N ALA A 108 0.70 15.67 0.81
CA ALA A 108 1.67 16.45 0.04
C ALA A 108 0.95 17.25 -1.04
N MET A 109 1.36 18.48 -1.26
CA MET A 109 0.69 19.43 -2.13
C MET A 109 1.69 20.34 -2.83
N PRO A 110 1.33 20.89 -4.02
CA PRO A 110 2.21 21.82 -4.73
C PRO A 110 2.37 23.15 -4.00
N THR A 111 3.56 23.73 -4.12
CA THR A 111 3.85 25.09 -3.64
C THR A 111 3.44 26.20 -4.62
N ASN A 112 3.15 25.85 -5.87
CA ASN A 112 2.66 26.83 -6.85
C ASN A 112 1.15 26.99 -6.70
N TYR A 113 0.74 28.08 -6.05
CA TYR A 113 -0.66 28.35 -5.73
C TYR A 113 -1.48 28.94 -6.89
N ASP A 114 -0.82 29.36 -7.97
CA ASP A 114 -1.48 29.91 -9.16
C ASP A 114 -2.06 28.81 -10.06
N VAL A 115 -1.59 27.57 -9.90
CA VAL A 115 -2.07 26.43 -10.66
C VAL A 115 -3.04 25.61 -9.81
N PRO A 116 -4.31 25.46 -10.23
CA PRO A 116 -5.30 24.73 -9.45
C PRO A 116 -4.96 23.25 -9.33
N ILE A 117 -5.36 22.64 -8.20
CA ILE A 117 -5.32 21.20 -8.02
C ILE A 117 -6.35 20.54 -8.93
N ASN A 118 -5.90 19.73 -9.85
CA ASN A 118 -6.75 19.05 -10.82
C ASN A 118 -7.30 17.72 -10.31
N ASN A 119 -6.48 16.98 -9.53
CA ASN A 119 -6.86 15.68 -8.99
C ASN A 119 -6.33 15.50 -7.57
N ILE A 120 -6.96 14.58 -6.86
CA ILE A 120 -6.52 14.13 -5.55
C ILE A 120 -6.10 12.67 -5.67
N ILE A 121 -4.90 12.36 -5.22
CA ILE A 121 -4.38 11.01 -5.23
C ILE A 121 -4.49 10.43 -3.82
N LEU A 122 -5.20 9.32 -3.69
CA LEU A 122 -5.07 8.43 -2.55
C LEU A 122 -3.95 7.44 -2.86
N GLY A 123 -2.76 7.75 -2.34
CA GLY A 123 -1.58 6.93 -2.52
C GLY A 123 -1.52 5.81 -1.48
N CYS A 124 -1.45 4.58 -1.95
CA CYS A 124 -1.40 3.39 -1.12
C CYS A 124 0.00 2.78 -1.20
N HIS A 125 0.73 2.80 -0.07
CA HIS A 125 2.12 2.34 -0.06
C HIS A 125 2.23 0.80 -0.12
N ALA A 126 3.36 0.31 -0.62
CA ALA A 126 3.70 -1.10 -0.68
C ALA A 126 4.01 -1.67 0.72
N THR A 127 4.40 -2.94 0.76
CA THR A 127 4.74 -3.63 2.01
C THR A 127 5.94 -3.00 2.70
N ILE A 128 5.72 -2.56 3.93
CA ILE A 128 6.75 -2.15 4.87
C ILE A 128 6.70 -3.02 6.12
N THR A 129 7.81 -3.13 6.83
CA THR A 129 7.92 -3.88 8.08
C THR A 129 8.59 -3.07 9.19
N ASP A 130 8.91 -1.81 8.93
CA ASP A 130 9.44 -0.87 9.91
C ASP A 130 8.67 0.45 9.91
N ASN A 131 8.65 1.10 11.07
CA ASN A 131 7.91 2.36 11.22
C ASN A 131 8.59 3.55 10.55
N LYS A 132 9.88 3.45 10.18
CA LYS A 132 10.62 4.55 9.54
C LYS A 132 10.26 4.69 8.06
N SER A 133 9.76 3.62 7.46
CA SER A 133 9.34 3.58 6.06
C SER A 133 7.91 4.06 5.83
N THR A 134 7.19 4.48 6.89
CA THR A 134 5.82 4.99 6.75
C THR A 134 5.78 6.33 6.00
N PRO A 135 4.68 6.64 5.30
CA PRO A 135 4.49 7.95 4.68
C PRO A 135 4.73 9.12 5.62
N SER A 136 4.22 9.07 6.86
CA SER A 136 4.38 10.15 7.82
C SER A 136 5.82 10.36 8.32
N GLU A 137 6.69 9.35 8.21
CA GLU A 137 8.10 9.43 8.54
C GLU A 137 8.99 9.68 7.32
N TYR A 138 8.44 9.54 6.12
CA TYR A 138 9.13 9.76 4.83
C TYR A 138 9.84 11.12 4.78
N ILE A 139 9.24 12.16 5.35
CA ILE A 139 9.77 13.52 5.36
C ILE A 139 11.18 13.58 5.97
N LYS A 140 11.52 12.67 6.88
CA LYS A 140 12.86 12.61 7.50
C LYS A 140 13.90 11.98 6.58
N SER A 141 13.52 10.97 5.80
CA SER A 141 14.42 10.27 4.88
C SER A 141 14.51 10.94 3.52
N GLY A 142 13.37 11.36 2.98
CA GLY A 142 13.25 12.01 1.68
C GLY A 142 13.71 11.12 0.50
N ASP A 143 13.72 9.78 0.65
CA ASP A 143 14.21 8.88 -0.40
C ASP A 143 13.16 8.74 -1.52
N TRP A 144 13.35 9.48 -2.60
CA TRP A 144 12.48 9.48 -3.77
C TRP A 144 12.35 8.12 -4.49
N LYS A 145 13.28 7.18 -4.24
CA LYS A 145 13.25 5.84 -4.84
C LYS A 145 12.22 4.92 -4.19
N THR A 146 11.64 5.33 -3.08
CA THR A 146 10.53 4.60 -2.46
C THR A 146 9.24 4.86 -3.23
N ASP A 147 8.29 3.96 -3.11
CA ASP A 147 6.93 4.13 -3.65
C ASP A 147 6.25 5.40 -3.08
N VAL A 148 6.45 5.71 -1.81
CA VAL A 148 6.00 6.95 -1.17
C VAL A 148 6.59 8.17 -1.87
N GLY A 149 7.91 8.17 -2.12
CA GLY A 149 8.59 9.24 -2.84
C GLY A 149 8.06 9.42 -4.25
N MET A 150 7.88 8.32 -4.97
CA MET A 150 7.29 8.33 -6.30
C MET A 150 5.86 8.89 -6.31
N LEU A 151 5.03 8.53 -5.34
CA LEU A 151 3.67 9.07 -5.22
C LEU A 151 3.68 10.58 -4.90
N ILE A 152 4.54 11.05 -3.99
CA ILE A 152 4.68 12.48 -3.67
C ILE A 152 5.11 13.30 -4.89
N MET A 153 5.82 12.70 -5.84
CA MET A 153 6.18 13.38 -7.08
C MET A 153 4.97 13.91 -7.87
N HIS A 154 3.77 13.40 -7.69
CA HIS A 154 2.55 13.95 -8.28
C HIS A 154 2.07 15.26 -7.63
N ALA A 155 2.54 15.59 -6.42
CA ALA A 155 2.27 16.87 -5.79
C ALA A 155 3.08 18.04 -6.37
N LYS A 156 4.03 17.77 -7.26
CA LYS A 156 4.87 18.79 -7.89
C LYS A 156 4.08 19.61 -8.88
N SER A 157 4.31 20.92 -8.88
CA SER A 157 3.96 21.79 -9.98
C SER A 157 5.21 22.21 -10.75
N LYS A 158 5.45 21.61 -11.91
CA LYS A 158 6.13 22.35 -12.98
C LYS A 158 5.12 23.32 -13.59
N SER A 159 5.64 24.39 -14.24
CA SER A 159 4.79 25.38 -14.90
C SER A 159 3.63 24.69 -15.61
N ALA A 160 2.44 25.25 -15.51
CA ALA A 160 1.20 24.71 -16.08
C ALA A 160 1.31 24.31 -17.56
N SER A 161 2.30 24.84 -18.29
CA SER A 161 2.56 24.57 -19.69
C SER A 161 3.18 23.20 -19.97
N GLU A 162 3.84 22.54 -19.00
CA GLU A 162 4.62 21.35 -19.30
C GLU A 162 3.95 20.02 -18.91
N LEU A 163 3.11 19.98 -17.89
CA LEU A 163 2.56 18.71 -17.38
C LEU A 163 1.10 18.73 -16.95
N GLY A 164 0.48 19.87 -16.72
CA GLY A 164 -0.95 19.97 -16.37
C GLY A 164 -1.41 19.30 -15.06
N TYR A 165 -0.50 18.81 -14.21
CA TYR A 165 -0.86 17.99 -13.04
C TYR A 165 -0.39 18.61 -11.74
N ASN A 166 -1.29 19.31 -11.09
CA ASN A 166 -1.19 19.63 -9.68
C ASN A 166 -2.09 18.67 -8.93
N CYS A 167 -1.51 17.81 -8.12
CA CYS A 167 -2.28 16.88 -7.29
C CYS A 167 -2.09 17.19 -5.81
N LEU A 168 -3.17 17.07 -5.05
CA LEU A 168 -3.10 16.84 -3.62
C LEU A 168 -2.91 15.32 -3.43
N VAL A 169 -1.83 14.90 -2.79
CA VAL A 169 -1.51 13.49 -2.55
C VAL A 169 -1.73 13.18 -1.08
N ILE A 170 -2.55 12.19 -0.78
CA ILE A 170 -2.86 11.72 0.56
C ILE A 170 -2.32 10.30 0.71
N LEU A 171 -1.52 10.08 1.74
CA LEU A 171 -0.77 8.85 1.97
C LEU A 171 -1.01 8.38 3.42
N PRO A 172 -1.92 7.44 3.67
CA PRO A 172 -2.13 6.85 5.01
C PRO A 172 -0.97 5.94 5.40
N ASP A 173 -0.61 5.93 6.69
CA ASP A 173 0.40 5.02 7.24
C ASP A 173 -0.10 3.58 7.39
N TYR A 174 -1.40 3.35 7.33
CA TYR A 174 -2.16 2.16 7.74
C TYR A 174 -2.11 1.88 9.26
N GLN A 175 -3.13 1.19 9.76
CA GLN A 175 -3.15 0.69 11.14
C GLN A 175 -1.96 -0.25 11.38
N GLY A 176 -1.39 -0.17 12.57
CA GLY A 176 -0.17 -0.90 12.91
C GLY A 176 1.10 -0.08 12.69
N TYR A 177 1.00 1.13 12.14
CA TYR A 177 2.10 2.06 11.94
C TYR A 177 1.76 3.45 12.51
N GLY A 178 2.71 4.37 12.49
CA GLY A 178 2.53 5.72 13.01
C GLY A 178 2.05 5.71 14.46
N ASN A 179 0.92 6.35 14.74
CA ASN A 179 0.34 6.39 16.09
C ASN A 179 -0.08 5.01 16.63
N THR A 180 -0.31 4.04 15.75
CA THR A 180 -0.74 2.68 16.13
C THR A 180 0.35 1.63 15.97
N ARG A 181 1.62 2.04 15.95
CA ARG A 181 2.78 1.15 15.71
C ARG A 181 2.89 -0.05 16.64
N TYR A 182 2.23 -0.03 17.79
CA TYR A 182 2.19 -1.15 18.75
C TYR A 182 1.03 -2.12 18.53
N GLN A 183 0.18 -1.85 17.53
CA GLN A 183 -0.89 -2.74 17.12
C GLN A 183 -0.43 -3.61 15.95
N ALA A 184 -1.10 -4.73 15.73
CA ALA A 184 -0.88 -5.52 14.51
C ALA A 184 -1.30 -4.72 13.27
N HIS A 185 -0.61 -4.95 12.15
CA HIS A 185 -1.01 -4.40 10.87
C HIS A 185 -2.07 -5.31 10.22
N PRO A 186 -3.23 -4.77 9.74
CA PRO A 186 -4.27 -5.55 9.06
C PRO A 186 -3.85 -5.92 7.63
N TYR A 187 -2.71 -6.59 7.48
CA TYR A 187 -2.15 -6.94 6.18
C TYR A 187 -3.11 -7.83 5.40
N LEU A 188 -3.52 -7.39 4.21
CA LEU A 188 -4.56 -7.98 3.36
C LEU A 188 -5.96 -8.11 4.01
N ALA A 189 -6.22 -7.53 5.17
CA ALA A 189 -7.58 -7.33 5.68
C ALA A 189 -8.19 -6.13 4.93
N GLN A 190 -8.70 -6.40 3.72
CA GLN A 190 -8.95 -5.39 2.68
C GLN A 190 -9.97 -4.33 3.09
N GLU A 191 -11.10 -4.75 3.68
CA GLU A 191 -12.19 -3.83 3.99
C GLU A 191 -11.80 -2.80 5.06
N ILE A 192 -11.17 -3.24 6.15
CA ILE A 192 -10.78 -2.33 7.23
C ILE A 192 -9.66 -1.38 6.79
N THR A 193 -8.68 -1.89 6.01
CA THR A 193 -7.60 -1.05 5.46
C THR A 193 -8.16 -0.01 4.50
N ALA A 194 -9.11 -0.40 3.65
CA ALA A 194 -9.76 0.51 2.70
C ALA A 194 -10.55 1.60 3.43
N ARG A 195 -11.38 1.25 4.42
CA ARG A 195 -12.13 2.20 5.25
C ARG A 195 -11.20 3.25 5.85
N GLN A 196 -10.16 2.79 6.54
CA GLN A 196 -9.20 3.67 7.22
C GLN A 196 -8.45 4.57 6.24
N SER A 197 -8.10 4.07 5.06
CA SER A 197 -7.44 4.86 4.01
C SER A 197 -8.38 5.89 3.37
N VAL A 198 -9.65 5.55 3.19
CA VAL A 198 -10.67 6.50 2.69
C VAL A 198 -10.98 7.57 3.74
N ASP A 199 -10.97 7.24 5.04
CA ASP A 199 -11.07 8.23 6.09
C ASP A 199 -9.88 9.19 6.08
N ALA A 200 -8.63 8.70 5.88
CA ALA A 200 -7.47 9.57 5.69
C ALA A 200 -7.67 10.54 4.53
N LEU A 201 -8.17 10.05 3.39
CA LEU A 201 -8.48 10.88 2.22
C LEU A 201 -9.45 12.02 2.57
N ARG A 202 -10.56 11.71 3.23
CA ARG A 202 -11.61 12.67 3.60
C ARG A 202 -11.05 13.76 4.51
N TYR A 203 -10.40 13.36 5.59
CA TYR A 203 -9.80 14.30 6.55
C TYR A 203 -8.66 15.12 5.93
N GLY A 204 -7.85 14.52 5.06
CA GLY A 204 -6.79 15.24 4.35
C GLY A 204 -7.33 16.32 3.40
N ILE A 205 -8.40 16.01 2.66
CA ILE A 205 -9.09 17.00 1.80
C ILE A 205 -9.65 18.17 2.63
N GLU A 206 -10.29 17.86 3.75
CA GLU A 206 -10.88 18.90 4.58
C GLU A 206 -9.84 19.78 5.29
N LEU A 207 -8.76 19.19 5.78
CA LEU A 207 -7.63 19.93 6.32
C LEU A 207 -7.03 20.87 5.27
N TYR A 208 -6.87 20.39 4.04
CA TYR A 208 -6.41 21.22 2.93
C TYR A 208 -7.35 22.39 2.66
N LYS A 209 -8.66 22.16 2.58
CA LYS A 209 -9.68 23.20 2.38
C LYS A 209 -9.72 24.23 3.53
N LYS A 210 -9.51 23.79 4.77
CA LYS A 210 -9.50 24.68 5.96
C LYS A 210 -8.24 25.52 6.09
N SER A 211 -7.10 25.08 5.59
CA SER A 211 -5.79 25.73 5.77
C SER A 211 -5.50 26.97 4.91
N LYS A 212 -6.31 27.67 4.53
CA LYS A 212 -6.90 28.63 3.65
C LYS A 212 -6.12 29.76 2.99
N LYS A 213 -5.07 30.32 3.44
CA LYS A 213 -4.52 31.53 2.78
C LYS A 213 -3.37 31.20 1.83
N GLY A 214 -3.56 31.56 0.54
CA GLY A 214 -2.50 31.52 -0.47
C GLY A 214 -2.26 30.13 -1.06
N ARG A 215 -3.22 29.22 -0.99
CA ARG A 215 -3.09 27.86 -1.56
C ARG A 215 -3.83 27.71 -2.87
N ALA A 216 -3.34 26.80 -3.70
CA ALA A 216 -4.00 26.43 -4.93
C ALA A 216 -5.43 25.96 -4.65
N LYS A 217 -6.39 26.46 -5.44
CA LYS A 217 -7.78 26.01 -5.35
C LYS A 217 -7.90 24.60 -5.93
N ILE A 218 -8.73 23.78 -5.32
CA ILE A 218 -9.15 22.53 -5.96
C ILE A 218 -10.11 22.90 -7.09
N ARG A 219 -9.79 22.43 -8.32
CA ARG A 219 -10.59 22.74 -9.52
C ARG A 219 -11.95 22.09 -9.45
N ASP A 220 -12.98 22.76 -9.98
CA ASP A 220 -14.27 22.14 -10.19
C ASP A 220 -14.12 20.92 -11.13
N GLY A 221 -14.78 19.81 -10.78
CA GLY A 221 -14.67 18.56 -11.52
C GLY A 221 -13.40 17.75 -11.24
N TRP A 222 -12.67 18.07 -10.16
CA TRP A 222 -11.56 17.24 -9.67
C TRP A 222 -11.97 15.79 -9.45
N LYS A 223 -11.00 14.87 -9.54
CA LYS A 223 -11.24 13.45 -9.33
C LYS A 223 -10.29 12.88 -8.30
N THR A 224 -10.77 11.93 -7.51
CA THR A 224 -9.94 11.07 -6.68
C THR A 224 -9.47 9.88 -7.50
N ILE A 225 -8.17 9.62 -7.46
CA ILE A 225 -7.54 8.45 -8.09
C ILE A 225 -6.81 7.67 -7.01
N CYS A 226 -7.19 6.40 -6.82
CA CYS A 226 -6.46 5.51 -5.92
C CYS A 226 -5.28 4.89 -6.67
N VAL A 227 -4.08 5.00 -6.11
CA VAL A 227 -2.84 4.55 -6.76
C VAL A 227 -2.01 3.75 -5.79
N GLY A 228 -1.52 2.58 -6.21
CA GLY A 228 -0.61 1.81 -5.39
C GLY A 228 0.01 0.63 -6.11
N TYR A 229 1.11 0.14 -5.55
CA TYR A 229 1.88 -0.99 -6.04
C TYR A 229 1.98 -2.09 -4.98
N SER A 230 2.03 -3.36 -5.39
CA SER A 230 2.16 -4.51 -4.48
C SER A 230 1.01 -4.54 -3.45
N GLN A 231 1.27 -4.58 -2.14
CA GLN A 231 0.22 -4.39 -1.12
C GLN A 231 -0.59 -3.14 -1.42
N GLY A 232 0.06 -2.03 -1.77
CA GLY A 232 -0.61 -0.78 -2.11
C GLY A 232 -1.54 -0.90 -3.32
N GLY A 233 -1.20 -1.76 -4.30
CA GLY A 233 -2.07 -2.06 -5.43
C GLY A 233 -3.39 -2.69 -5.01
N SER A 234 -3.35 -3.65 -4.09
CA SER A 234 -4.57 -4.25 -3.54
C SER A 234 -5.34 -3.27 -2.64
N VAL A 235 -4.65 -2.43 -1.85
CA VAL A 235 -5.31 -1.40 -1.03
C VAL A 235 -5.98 -0.35 -1.92
N ALA A 236 -5.35 0.08 -3.02
CA ALA A 236 -5.94 1.02 -3.97
C ALA A 236 -7.24 0.46 -4.58
N MET A 237 -7.25 -0.82 -4.98
CA MET A 237 -8.46 -1.51 -5.47
C MET A 237 -9.51 -1.65 -4.35
N ALA A 238 -9.08 -1.96 -3.13
CA ALA A 238 -9.99 -2.07 -1.98
C ALA A 238 -10.64 -0.71 -1.63
N CYS A 239 -9.88 0.39 -1.68
CA CYS A 239 -10.41 1.75 -1.49
C CYS A 239 -11.43 2.12 -2.56
N HIS A 240 -11.15 1.80 -3.83
CA HIS A 240 -12.09 1.98 -4.94
C HIS A 240 -13.41 1.22 -4.67
N ARG A 241 -13.30 -0.08 -4.39
CA ARG A 241 -14.45 -0.92 -4.04
C ARG A 241 -15.21 -0.36 -2.84
N PHE A 242 -14.50 0.04 -1.79
CA PHE A 242 -15.11 0.59 -0.57
C PHE A 242 -15.90 1.87 -0.86
N MET A 243 -15.35 2.80 -1.65
CA MET A 243 -16.08 4.02 -2.03
C MET A 243 -17.33 3.72 -2.82
N GLU A 244 -17.29 2.79 -3.78
CA GLU A 244 -18.47 2.43 -4.58
C GLU A 244 -19.54 1.70 -3.76
N THR A 245 -19.15 0.75 -2.92
CA THR A 245 -20.09 -0.09 -2.16
C THR A 245 -20.71 0.64 -0.96
N ASN A 246 -20.05 1.70 -0.48
CA ASN A 246 -20.55 2.56 0.60
C ASN A 246 -21.10 3.91 0.09
N PHE A 247 -21.34 4.05 -1.22
CA PHE A 247 -21.94 5.24 -1.84
C PHE A 247 -21.13 6.53 -1.62
N LEU A 248 -19.82 6.43 -1.43
CA LEU A 248 -18.92 7.57 -1.26
C LEU A 248 -18.29 8.01 -2.59
N ASP A 249 -18.53 7.29 -3.66
CA ASP A 249 -17.95 7.50 -4.98
C ASP A 249 -18.25 8.89 -5.57
N LYS A 250 -19.45 9.40 -5.34
CA LYS A 250 -19.85 10.75 -5.78
C LYS A 250 -19.28 11.85 -4.90
N ASP A 251 -19.36 11.71 -3.58
CA ASP A 251 -18.91 12.73 -2.61
C ASP A 251 -17.40 12.90 -2.64
N LEU A 252 -16.67 11.82 -2.89
CA LEU A 252 -15.22 11.81 -3.04
C LEU A 252 -14.77 11.88 -4.50
N HIS A 253 -15.69 12.13 -5.43
CA HIS A 253 -15.40 12.31 -6.86
C HIS A 253 -14.51 11.19 -7.42
N LEU A 254 -14.84 9.92 -7.16
CA LEU A 254 -14.05 8.78 -7.62
C LEU A 254 -13.86 8.82 -9.14
N GLY A 255 -12.64 8.91 -9.60
CA GLY A 255 -12.29 8.90 -11.02
C GLY A 255 -11.82 7.54 -11.52
N GLY A 256 -11.30 6.73 -10.59
CA GLY A 256 -10.78 5.40 -10.89
C GLY A 256 -9.62 4.98 -10.01
N SER A 257 -8.98 3.88 -10.37
CA SER A 257 -7.78 3.40 -9.66
C SER A 257 -6.71 2.88 -10.61
N VAL A 258 -5.46 2.96 -10.17
CA VAL A 258 -4.28 2.42 -10.84
C VAL A 258 -3.59 1.46 -9.89
N CYS A 259 -3.63 0.20 -10.23
CA CYS A 259 -3.26 -0.90 -9.35
C CYS A 259 -2.14 -1.72 -9.99
N GLY A 260 -0.94 -1.64 -9.41
CA GLY A 260 0.24 -2.37 -9.88
C GLY A 260 0.52 -3.61 -9.04
N ASP A 261 0.73 -4.76 -9.67
CA ASP A 261 1.19 -6.04 -9.13
C ASP A 261 0.60 -6.37 -7.73
N GLY A 262 -0.69 -6.10 -7.55
CA GLY A 262 -1.35 -6.26 -6.25
C GLY A 262 -1.90 -7.67 -6.02
N PRO A 263 -1.87 -8.15 -4.76
CA PRO A 263 -2.51 -9.41 -4.37
C PRO A 263 -4.03 -9.25 -4.23
N TYR A 264 -4.72 -9.09 -5.38
CA TYR A 264 -6.17 -8.87 -5.45
C TYR A 264 -6.96 -10.13 -5.13
N ASP A 265 -6.38 -11.29 -5.45
CA ASP A 265 -6.92 -12.61 -5.20
C ASP A 265 -5.92 -13.42 -4.33
N PRO A 266 -6.09 -13.39 -2.99
CA PRO A 266 -5.17 -14.13 -2.10
C PRO A 266 -5.14 -15.64 -2.38
N ILE A 267 -6.21 -16.19 -2.97
CA ILE A 267 -6.26 -17.60 -3.35
C ILE A 267 -5.33 -17.87 -4.53
N ALA A 268 -5.25 -16.97 -5.52
CA ALA A 268 -4.32 -17.10 -6.63
C ALA A 268 -2.86 -17.04 -6.15
N THR A 269 -2.55 -16.19 -5.18
CA THR A 269 -1.22 -16.11 -4.55
C THR A 269 -0.89 -17.40 -3.78
N MET A 270 -1.83 -17.90 -2.99
CA MET A 270 -1.68 -19.17 -2.27
C MET A 270 -1.49 -20.33 -3.25
N LYS A 271 -2.27 -20.37 -4.32
CA LYS A 271 -2.16 -21.38 -5.37
C LYS A 271 -0.74 -21.46 -5.92
N PHE A 272 -0.19 -20.35 -6.35
CA PHE A 272 1.18 -20.27 -6.85
C PHE A 272 2.20 -20.78 -5.82
N SER A 273 2.12 -20.30 -4.57
CA SER A 273 3.07 -20.67 -3.52
C SER A 273 3.05 -22.17 -3.20
N VAL A 274 1.89 -22.80 -3.26
CA VAL A 274 1.73 -24.23 -2.93
C VAL A 274 2.06 -25.11 -4.14
N GLU A 275 1.63 -24.76 -5.35
CA GLU A 275 1.90 -25.56 -6.56
C GLU A 275 3.40 -25.57 -6.93
N GLU A 276 4.07 -24.43 -6.79
CA GLU A 276 5.50 -24.30 -7.05
C GLU A 276 6.38 -24.70 -5.86
N ASP A 277 5.79 -24.83 -4.67
CA ASP A 277 6.50 -24.95 -3.39
C ASP A 277 7.55 -23.85 -3.20
N LYS A 278 7.20 -22.57 -3.53
CA LYS A 278 8.11 -21.43 -3.49
C LYS A 278 7.47 -20.20 -2.89
N VAL A 279 8.23 -19.50 -2.05
CA VAL A 279 7.90 -18.21 -1.47
C VAL A 279 9.12 -17.29 -1.60
N PHE A 280 9.04 -16.30 -2.51
CA PHE A 280 10.16 -15.38 -2.80
C PHE A 280 10.26 -14.23 -1.80
N MET A 281 9.16 -13.87 -1.15
CA MET A 281 9.13 -12.90 -0.06
C MET A 281 8.58 -13.56 1.22
N PRO A 282 9.39 -14.35 1.94
CA PRO A 282 8.91 -15.13 3.10
C PRO A 282 8.26 -14.31 4.21
N VAL A 283 8.62 -13.02 4.35
CA VAL A 283 8.02 -12.12 5.35
C VAL A 283 6.56 -11.80 5.07
N ALA A 284 6.10 -11.89 3.82
CA ALA A 284 4.70 -11.65 3.48
C ALA A 284 3.76 -12.69 4.13
N ILE A 285 4.21 -13.94 4.25
CA ILE A 285 3.39 -15.03 4.78
C ILE A 285 2.97 -14.78 6.23
N PRO A 286 3.89 -14.50 7.18
CA PRO A 286 3.50 -14.18 8.56
C PRO A 286 2.73 -12.85 8.67
N LEU A 287 2.99 -11.86 7.81
CA LEU A 287 2.17 -10.64 7.76
C LEU A 287 0.71 -10.95 7.41
N ILE A 288 0.48 -11.76 6.36
CA ILE A 288 -0.86 -12.20 5.95
C ILE A 288 -1.54 -12.96 7.08
N LEU A 289 -0.87 -13.98 7.64
CA LEU A 289 -1.46 -14.78 8.70
C LEU A 289 -1.78 -13.94 9.93
N LYS A 290 -0.86 -13.05 10.36
CA LYS A 290 -1.09 -12.18 11.50
C LYS A 290 -2.26 -11.22 11.26
N GLY A 291 -2.34 -10.63 10.07
CA GLY A 291 -3.49 -9.81 9.67
C GLY A 291 -4.81 -10.59 9.74
N MET A 292 -4.82 -11.85 9.30
CA MET A 292 -6.03 -12.69 9.41
C MET A 292 -6.34 -13.04 10.87
N LEU A 293 -5.35 -13.44 11.68
CA LEU A 293 -5.54 -13.82 13.09
C LEU A 293 -6.08 -12.65 13.93
N ASP A 294 -5.61 -11.44 13.70
CA ASP A 294 -5.99 -10.30 14.52
C ASP A 294 -7.28 -9.60 14.04
N TYR A 295 -7.54 -9.62 12.74
CA TYR A 295 -8.61 -8.81 12.15
C TYR A 295 -9.78 -9.61 11.56
N ASN A 296 -9.60 -10.91 11.25
CA ASN A 296 -10.71 -11.73 10.79
C ASN A 296 -11.43 -12.40 11.97
N PRO A 297 -12.77 -12.25 12.10
CA PRO A 297 -13.51 -12.82 13.25
C PRO A 297 -13.37 -14.34 13.39
N TYR A 298 -13.32 -15.07 12.27
CA TYR A 298 -13.21 -16.53 12.28
C TYR A 298 -11.83 -17.01 12.74
N MET A 299 -10.78 -16.22 12.47
CA MET A 299 -9.39 -16.56 12.77
C MET A 299 -8.96 -16.26 14.22
N ARG A 300 -9.68 -15.40 14.97
CA ARG A 300 -9.29 -14.95 16.32
C ARG A 300 -9.12 -16.08 17.34
N ARG A 301 -9.74 -17.23 17.13
CA ARG A 301 -9.62 -18.43 17.98
C ARG A 301 -8.35 -19.26 17.71
N HIS A 302 -7.63 -18.97 16.63
CA HIS A 302 -6.47 -19.72 16.20
C HIS A 302 -5.16 -19.04 16.58
N LYS A 303 -4.04 -19.75 16.47
CA LYS A 303 -2.70 -19.28 16.80
C LYS A 303 -1.75 -19.56 15.65
N ALA A 304 -0.68 -18.78 15.51
CA ALA A 304 0.31 -18.95 14.46
C ALA A 304 0.91 -20.38 14.41
N LYS A 305 1.07 -21.05 15.57
CA LYS A 305 1.55 -22.44 15.67
C LYS A 305 0.62 -23.47 15.03
N ASP A 306 -0.63 -23.11 14.77
CA ASP A 306 -1.57 -24.01 14.09
C ASP A 306 -1.28 -24.09 12.58
N TYR A 307 -0.47 -23.16 12.06
CA TYR A 307 -0.20 -22.98 10.64
C TYR A 307 1.27 -23.07 10.25
N PHE A 308 2.18 -22.61 11.13
CA PHE A 308 3.62 -22.59 10.83
C PHE A 308 4.39 -23.69 11.50
N THR A 309 5.43 -24.19 10.82
CA THR A 309 6.37 -25.14 11.41
C THR A 309 7.06 -24.54 12.63
N GLU A 310 7.42 -25.40 13.60
CA GLU A 310 8.16 -25.00 14.78
C GLU A 310 9.51 -24.33 14.41
N LYS A 311 10.18 -24.84 13.37
CA LYS A 311 11.42 -24.23 12.85
C LYS A 311 11.20 -22.80 12.39
N PHE A 312 10.10 -22.52 11.67
CA PHE A 312 9.78 -21.18 11.19
C PHE A 312 9.46 -20.23 12.36
N LEU A 313 8.70 -20.68 13.33
CA LEU A 313 8.39 -19.90 14.54
C LEU A 313 9.63 -19.57 15.36
N LYS A 314 10.59 -20.50 15.49
CA LYS A 314 11.85 -20.30 16.21
C LYS A 314 12.77 -19.25 15.57
N THR A 315 12.50 -18.78 14.37
CA THR A 315 13.25 -17.66 13.77
C THR A 315 13.03 -16.36 14.51
N GLY A 316 11.90 -16.20 15.21
CA GLY A 316 11.47 -14.94 15.83
C GLY A 316 10.81 -13.96 14.84
N ILE A 317 10.46 -14.40 13.62
CA ILE A 317 9.91 -13.52 12.57
C ILE A 317 8.61 -12.83 12.99
N LEU A 318 7.80 -13.46 13.84
CA LEU A 318 6.58 -12.84 14.35
C LEU A 318 6.89 -11.64 15.24
N ASP A 319 7.93 -11.73 16.07
CA ASP A 319 8.38 -10.61 16.91
C ASP A 319 8.97 -9.50 16.03
N TRP A 320 9.72 -9.83 14.98
CA TRP A 320 10.31 -8.83 14.08
C TRP A 320 9.25 -7.98 13.37
N ILE A 321 8.18 -8.62 12.88
CA ILE A 321 7.08 -7.87 12.22
C ILE A 321 6.21 -7.10 13.22
N GLU A 322 6.16 -7.50 14.50
CA GLU A 322 5.44 -6.76 15.53
C GLU A 322 6.23 -5.57 16.06
N LEU A 323 7.57 -5.69 16.22
CA LEU A 323 8.44 -4.61 16.66
C LEU A 323 8.56 -3.46 15.66
N LYS A 324 8.44 -3.75 14.36
CA LYS A 324 8.53 -2.79 13.26
C LYS A 324 9.81 -1.95 13.26
N GLU A 325 10.92 -2.59 13.56
CA GLU A 325 12.25 -1.99 13.62
C GLU A 325 13.13 -2.34 12.41
N GLN A 326 12.80 -3.44 11.70
CA GLN A 326 13.56 -3.97 10.58
C GLN A 326 12.75 -3.88 9.29
N ASN A 327 13.38 -3.41 8.20
CA ASN A 327 12.77 -3.43 6.90
C ASN A 327 12.73 -4.85 6.30
N VAL A 328 11.98 -5.01 5.22
CA VAL A 328 11.78 -6.31 4.54
C VAL A 328 13.11 -7.00 4.20
N LEU A 329 14.09 -6.25 3.71
CA LEU A 329 15.40 -6.81 3.31
C LEU A 329 16.19 -7.30 4.53
N ASP A 330 16.14 -6.58 5.65
CA ASP A 330 16.85 -6.97 6.87
C ASP A 330 16.23 -8.21 7.49
N ILE A 331 14.90 -8.33 7.49
CA ILE A 331 14.20 -9.56 7.89
C ILE A 331 14.62 -10.73 6.98
N GLN A 332 14.67 -10.52 5.67
CA GLN A 332 15.07 -11.57 4.74
C GLN A 332 16.53 -11.99 4.95
N LYS A 333 17.44 -11.06 5.23
CA LYS A 333 18.83 -11.38 5.65
C LYS A 333 18.88 -12.15 6.96
N ALA A 334 18.06 -11.78 7.94
CA ALA A 334 17.99 -12.49 9.23
C ALA A 334 17.50 -13.93 9.06
N LEU A 335 16.50 -14.18 8.20
CA LEU A 335 16.03 -15.53 7.89
C LEU A 335 17.11 -16.45 7.30
N ARG A 336 18.12 -15.90 6.60
CA ARG A 336 19.25 -16.69 6.06
C ARG A 336 20.12 -17.33 7.15
N LYS A 337 20.02 -16.89 8.39
CA LYS A 337 20.69 -17.52 9.54
C LYS A 337 20.02 -18.84 9.95
N PHE A 338 18.75 -19.01 9.63
CA PHE A 338 17.93 -20.18 10.00
C PHE A 338 17.65 -21.11 8.83
N TYR A 339 17.64 -20.56 7.60
CA TYR A 339 17.29 -21.27 6.38
C TYR A 339 18.35 -21.10 5.30
N LYS A 340 18.63 -22.19 4.61
CA LYS A 340 19.32 -22.14 3.32
C LYS A 340 18.28 -21.80 2.25
N PHE A 341 18.40 -20.62 1.68
CA PHE A 341 17.54 -20.22 0.56
C PHE A 341 17.87 -21.06 -0.68
N HIS A 342 16.84 -21.49 -1.36
CA HIS A 342 16.93 -22.04 -2.70
C HIS A 342 17.00 -20.91 -3.71
N LYS A 343 17.40 -21.22 -4.94
CA LYS A 343 17.51 -20.24 -6.01
C LYS A 343 17.02 -20.82 -7.34
N ASP A 344 16.27 -20.02 -8.09
CA ASP A 344 15.97 -20.28 -9.50
C ASP A 344 16.23 -19.00 -10.32
N LYS A 345 15.82 -18.99 -11.61
CA LYS A 345 16.00 -17.84 -12.50
C LYS A 345 15.27 -16.56 -12.06
N ARG A 346 14.24 -16.67 -11.19
CA ARG A 346 13.45 -15.54 -10.66
C ARG A 346 14.05 -14.96 -9.38
N GLY A 347 14.86 -15.71 -8.65
CA GLY A 347 15.49 -15.23 -7.42
C GLY A 347 15.64 -16.29 -6.34
N ASP A 348 15.89 -15.82 -5.13
CA ASP A 348 16.03 -16.65 -3.93
C ASP A 348 14.68 -16.86 -3.25
N TYR A 349 14.38 -18.08 -2.82
CA TYR A 349 13.12 -18.44 -2.19
C TYR A 349 13.27 -19.42 -1.03
N LEU A 350 12.27 -19.47 -0.15
CA LEU A 350 12.04 -20.58 0.77
C LEU A 350 10.93 -21.48 0.19
N LYS A 351 10.96 -22.78 0.55
CA LYS A 351 9.84 -23.66 0.22
C LYS A 351 8.64 -23.34 1.10
N ALA A 352 7.46 -23.30 0.51
CA ALA A 352 6.21 -23.16 1.26
C ALA A 352 6.03 -24.31 2.27
N SER A 353 6.44 -25.53 1.89
CA SER A 353 6.46 -26.72 2.76
C SER A 353 7.45 -26.63 3.93
N GLU A 354 8.42 -25.72 3.91
CA GLU A 354 9.30 -25.43 5.05
C GLU A 354 8.70 -24.40 6.02
N ILE A 355 7.75 -23.59 5.55
CA ILE A 355 7.08 -22.52 6.31
C ILE A 355 5.83 -23.07 6.99
N PHE A 356 4.93 -23.68 6.22
CA PHE A 356 3.67 -24.23 6.71
C PHE A 356 3.84 -25.61 7.32
N THR A 357 2.98 -25.95 8.31
CA THR A 357 2.92 -27.33 8.79
C THR A 357 2.52 -28.28 7.67
N PRO A 358 2.94 -29.58 7.71
CA PRO A 358 2.58 -30.54 6.68
C PRO A 358 1.07 -30.64 6.45
N GLU A 359 0.28 -30.54 7.51
CA GLU A 359 -1.19 -30.62 7.48
C GLU A 359 -1.79 -29.41 6.74
N VAL A 360 -1.31 -28.19 7.02
CA VAL A 360 -1.73 -26.96 6.32
C VAL A 360 -1.37 -27.04 4.85
N PHE A 361 -0.13 -27.41 4.55
CA PHE A 361 0.36 -27.50 3.17
C PHE A 361 -0.45 -28.54 2.37
N ALA A 362 -0.71 -29.73 2.94
CA ALA A 362 -1.51 -30.78 2.30
C ALA A 362 -2.98 -30.34 2.09
N PHE A 363 -3.59 -29.67 3.10
CA PHE A 363 -4.95 -29.15 2.98
C PHE A 363 -5.05 -28.11 1.85
N MET A 364 -4.14 -27.14 1.82
CA MET A 364 -4.11 -26.11 0.81
C MET A 364 -3.90 -26.68 -0.60
N SER A 365 -2.99 -27.67 -0.73
CA SER A 365 -2.74 -28.37 -1.99
C SER A 365 -3.99 -29.05 -2.55
N LYS A 366 -4.73 -29.79 -1.71
CA LYS A 366 -5.99 -30.41 -2.10
C LYS A 366 -7.05 -29.38 -2.48
N LYS A 367 -7.21 -28.33 -1.64
CA LYS A 367 -8.20 -27.28 -1.85
C LYS A 367 -8.03 -26.57 -3.18
N ILE A 368 -6.78 -26.25 -3.55
CA ILE A 368 -6.43 -25.61 -4.83
C ILE A 368 -6.77 -26.48 -6.02
N LYS A 369 -6.57 -27.78 -5.91
CA LYS A 369 -6.87 -28.76 -6.97
C LYS A 369 -8.37 -29.11 -7.07
N GLY A 370 -9.21 -28.58 -6.16
CA GLY A 370 -10.62 -28.95 -6.07
C GLY A 370 -10.83 -30.37 -5.54
N GLU A 371 -9.82 -30.96 -4.91
CA GLU A 371 -9.90 -32.28 -4.30
C GLU A 371 -10.68 -32.23 -2.99
N PRO A 372 -11.37 -33.30 -2.59
CA PRO A 372 -12.05 -33.39 -1.30
C PRO A 372 -11.06 -33.19 -0.14
N THR A 373 -11.45 -32.35 0.82
CA THR A 373 -10.71 -32.12 2.06
C THR A 373 -11.56 -32.60 3.24
N GLU A 374 -10.91 -33.19 4.22
CA GLU A 374 -11.58 -33.45 5.50
C GLU A 374 -11.91 -32.12 6.17
N LYS A 375 -13.08 -32.04 6.81
CA LYS A 375 -13.49 -30.85 7.54
C LYS A 375 -12.54 -30.57 8.69
N ASN A 376 -11.83 -29.45 8.62
CA ASN A 376 -10.93 -28.99 9.65
C ASN A 376 -11.15 -27.48 9.91
N PRO A 377 -11.80 -27.12 11.03
CA PRO A 377 -12.16 -25.74 11.29
C PRO A 377 -11.00 -24.75 11.20
N LYS A 378 -9.77 -25.16 11.59
CA LYS A 378 -8.59 -24.28 11.49
C LYS A 378 -8.26 -23.92 10.05
N PHE A 379 -8.28 -24.90 9.16
CA PHE A 379 -7.88 -24.73 7.78
C PHE A 379 -9.00 -24.16 6.92
N ASP A 380 -10.24 -24.57 7.19
CA ASP A 380 -11.42 -24.01 6.54
C ASP A 380 -11.59 -22.52 6.88
N ASP A 381 -11.31 -22.13 8.14
CA ASP A 381 -11.36 -20.73 8.57
C ASP A 381 -10.25 -19.89 7.90
N LEU A 382 -9.03 -20.43 7.78
CA LEU A 382 -7.94 -19.73 7.05
C LEU A 382 -8.31 -19.54 5.58
N TYR A 383 -8.80 -20.59 4.92
CA TYR A 383 -9.24 -20.48 3.52
C TYR A 383 -10.36 -19.45 3.36
N SER A 384 -11.33 -19.47 4.27
CA SER A 384 -12.44 -18.52 4.28
C SER A 384 -11.96 -17.09 4.54
N ALA A 385 -10.98 -16.91 5.45
CA ALA A 385 -10.40 -15.60 5.74
C ALA A 385 -9.64 -15.02 4.54
N LEU A 386 -8.92 -15.85 3.79
CA LEU A 386 -8.30 -15.44 2.53
C LEU A 386 -9.36 -15.09 1.48
N ASN A 387 -10.38 -15.92 1.35
CA ASN A 387 -11.41 -15.74 0.32
C ASN A 387 -12.29 -14.51 0.56
N VAL A 388 -12.63 -14.17 1.81
CA VAL A 388 -13.42 -12.94 2.10
C VAL A 388 -12.65 -11.66 1.75
N ASN A 389 -11.32 -11.74 1.70
CA ASN A 389 -10.45 -10.66 1.27
C ASN A 389 -10.12 -10.68 -0.23
N ASN A 390 -10.77 -11.55 -1.01
CA ASN A 390 -10.67 -11.56 -2.45
C ASN A 390 -11.45 -10.38 -3.06
N LEU A 391 -10.72 -9.44 -3.62
CA LEU A 391 -11.30 -8.21 -4.20
C LEU A 391 -11.96 -8.45 -5.56
N THR A 392 -11.69 -9.58 -6.19
CA THR A 392 -12.16 -9.88 -7.56
C THR A 392 -13.55 -10.49 -7.59
N GLU A 393 -14.14 -10.78 -6.42
CA GLU A 393 -15.43 -11.45 -6.29
C GLU A 393 -16.52 -10.51 -5.76
N ASN A 394 -17.76 -10.84 -6.13
CA ASN A 394 -18.99 -10.19 -5.65
C ASN A 394 -19.04 -8.66 -5.87
N TRP A 395 -18.29 -8.15 -6.84
CA TRP A 395 -18.25 -6.74 -7.17
C TRP A 395 -17.95 -6.55 -8.66
N LYS A 396 -18.56 -5.54 -9.26
CA LYS A 396 -18.29 -5.06 -10.61
C LYS A 396 -18.10 -3.55 -10.54
N PRO A 397 -16.93 -3.02 -10.93
CA PRO A 397 -16.64 -1.60 -10.81
C PRO A 397 -17.53 -0.77 -11.73
N LYS A 398 -17.90 0.42 -11.27
CA LYS A 398 -18.60 1.45 -12.06
C LYS A 398 -17.61 2.44 -12.67
N TYR A 399 -16.45 2.63 -12.05
CA TYR A 399 -15.37 3.52 -12.50
C TYR A 399 -14.18 2.73 -13.02
N PRO A 400 -13.30 3.33 -13.85
CA PRO A 400 -12.18 2.63 -14.46
C PRO A 400 -11.18 2.09 -13.44
N ILE A 401 -10.72 0.86 -13.67
CA ILE A 401 -9.58 0.27 -13.00
C ILE A 401 -8.51 -0.06 -14.03
N TYR A 402 -7.30 0.41 -13.77
CA TYR A 402 -6.13 0.12 -14.59
C TYR A 402 -5.24 -0.85 -13.85
N LEU A 403 -5.08 -2.05 -14.40
CA LEU A 403 -4.20 -3.08 -13.89
C LEU A 403 -2.88 -3.02 -14.63
N PHE A 404 -1.79 -3.02 -13.89
CA PHE A 404 -0.44 -3.18 -14.39
C PHE A 404 0.18 -4.38 -13.70
N HIS A 405 0.80 -5.32 -14.43
CA HIS A 405 1.36 -6.51 -13.81
C HIS A 405 2.50 -7.11 -14.63
N SER A 406 3.55 -7.60 -13.96
CA SER A 406 4.59 -8.37 -14.61
C SER A 406 4.15 -9.83 -14.82
N LYS A 407 4.36 -10.36 -16.02
CA LYS A 407 4.13 -11.78 -16.33
C LYS A 407 5.05 -12.73 -15.56
N VAL A 408 6.18 -12.21 -15.12
CA VAL A 408 7.23 -12.98 -14.43
C VAL A 408 7.39 -12.58 -12.96
N ASP A 409 6.38 -11.89 -12.41
CA ASP A 409 6.37 -11.53 -10.99
C ASP A 409 6.42 -12.81 -10.13
N GLU A 410 7.48 -12.90 -9.34
CA GLU A 410 7.75 -14.04 -8.47
C GLU A 410 7.14 -13.89 -7.07
N VAL A 411 6.74 -12.68 -6.68
CA VAL A 411 6.18 -12.36 -5.37
C VAL A 411 4.66 -12.38 -5.40
N VAL A 412 4.07 -11.64 -6.34
CA VAL A 412 2.63 -11.59 -6.58
C VAL A 412 2.36 -12.14 -7.97
N PRO A 413 1.94 -13.40 -8.08
CA PRO A 413 1.79 -14.05 -9.39
C PRO A 413 0.72 -13.38 -10.24
N ILE A 414 0.94 -13.37 -11.57
CA ILE A 414 0.07 -12.74 -12.57
C ILE A 414 -1.39 -13.19 -12.48
N GLY A 415 -1.65 -14.38 -11.97
CA GLY A 415 -3.00 -14.89 -11.74
C GLY A 415 -3.89 -13.96 -10.90
N ASN A 416 -3.30 -13.06 -10.10
CA ASN A 416 -4.04 -12.01 -9.38
C ASN A 416 -4.70 -11.02 -10.34
N ALA A 417 -3.93 -10.48 -11.28
CA ALA A 417 -4.43 -9.53 -12.27
C ALA A 417 -5.35 -10.20 -13.30
N GLU A 418 -5.03 -11.43 -13.71
CA GLU A 418 -5.87 -12.22 -14.60
C GLU A 418 -7.24 -12.52 -13.98
N SER A 419 -7.25 -12.93 -12.68
CA SER A 419 -8.48 -13.14 -11.93
C SER A 419 -9.33 -11.86 -11.87
N ALA A 420 -8.71 -10.72 -11.53
CA ALA A 420 -9.39 -9.42 -11.52
C ALA A 420 -9.93 -9.06 -12.91
N TYR A 421 -9.11 -9.15 -13.96
CA TYR A 421 -9.50 -8.81 -15.31
C TYR A 421 -10.66 -9.67 -15.81
N GLN A 422 -10.61 -10.97 -15.60
CA GLN A 422 -11.66 -11.90 -16.08
C GLN A 422 -12.96 -11.76 -15.29
N ARG A 423 -12.87 -11.67 -13.95
CA ARG A 423 -14.04 -11.69 -13.08
C ARG A 423 -14.76 -10.35 -12.99
N MET A 424 -14.03 -9.23 -13.12
CA MET A 424 -14.60 -7.88 -12.89
C MET A 424 -15.12 -7.22 -14.17
N ARG A 425 -14.70 -7.66 -15.35
CA ARG A 425 -15.23 -7.17 -16.63
C ARG A 425 -16.72 -7.49 -16.78
N THR A 426 -17.40 -6.64 -17.53
CA THR A 426 -18.81 -6.86 -17.95
C THR A 426 -18.94 -6.65 -19.45
N ASP A 427 -19.86 -7.36 -20.08
CA ASP A 427 -20.17 -7.20 -21.51
C ASP A 427 -20.73 -5.79 -21.81
N LYS A 428 -21.40 -5.18 -20.84
CA LYS A 428 -21.95 -3.82 -20.94
C LYS A 428 -20.87 -2.75 -20.98
N ASN A 429 -19.74 -2.97 -20.31
CA ASN A 429 -18.62 -2.03 -20.27
C ASN A 429 -17.28 -2.79 -20.26
N PRO A 430 -16.84 -3.33 -21.40
CA PRO A 430 -15.62 -4.13 -21.49
C PRO A 430 -14.35 -3.31 -21.21
N ASN A 431 -14.41 -1.98 -21.33
CA ASN A 431 -13.28 -1.08 -21.15
C ASN A 431 -13.14 -0.55 -19.72
N ILE A 432 -14.03 -0.94 -18.80
CA ILE A 432 -13.96 -0.49 -17.40
C ILE A 432 -12.68 -0.99 -16.70
N ILE A 433 -12.21 -2.17 -17.10
CA ILE A 433 -10.93 -2.72 -16.67
C ILE A 433 -9.95 -2.65 -17.85
N LYS A 434 -8.90 -1.87 -17.70
CA LYS A 434 -7.77 -1.86 -18.63
C LYS A 434 -6.62 -2.62 -18.00
N TYR A 435 -5.92 -3.40 -18.82
CA TYR A 435 -4.85 -4.25 -18.35
C TYR A 435 -3.61 -4.07 -19.22
N THR A 436 -2.51 -3.70 -18.57
CA THR A 436 -1.18 -3.64 -19.19
C THR A 436 -0.27 -4.59 -18.44
N TYR A 437 0.46 -5.43 -19.15
CA TYR A 437 1.43 -6.33 -18.57
C TYR A 437 2.83 -6.09 -19.16
N VAL A 438 3.84 -6.40 -18.37
CA VAL A 438 5.23 -6.38 -18.78
C VAL A 438 5.75 -7.81 -18.92
N GLU A 439 6.55 -8.04 -19.96
CA GLU A 439 7.04 -9.37 -20.31
C GLU A 439 8.23 -9.82 -19.45
N SER A 440 8.96 -8.88 -18.85
CA SER A 440 10.19 -9.12 -18.14
C SER A 440 10.34 -8.21 -16.92
N GLY A 441 11.28 -8.54 -16.04
CA GLY A 441 11.46 -7.88 -14.77
C GLY A 441 10.56 -8.46 -13.70
N GLY A 442 11.14 -8.98 -12.61
CA GLY A 442 10.40 -9.46 -11.44
C GLY A 442 9.74 -8.31 -10.69
N HIS A 443 9.17 -8.63 -9.54
CA HIS A 443 8.35 -7.72 -8.72
C HIS A 443 8.95 -6.32 -8.54
N ILE A 444 10.23 -6.21 -8.20
CA ILE A 444 10.88 -4.90 -7.97
C ILE A 444 10.99 -4.06 -9.24
N MET A 445 11.40 -4.66 -10.35
CA MET A 445 11.56 -3.95 -11.62
C MET A 445 10.22 -3.55 -12.23
N SER A 446 9.20 -4.39 -12.05
CA SER A 446 7.82 -4.07 -12.42
C SER A 446 7.31 -2.84 -11.65
N GLY A 447 7.66 -2.70 -10.36
CA GLY A 447 7.31 -1.52 -9.56
C GLY A 447 7.90 -0.23 -10.12
N LEU A 448 9.16 -0.24 -10.53
CA LEU A 448 9.77 0.92 -11.19
C LEU A 448 9.05 1.24 -12.51
N ALA A 449 8.78 0.23 -13.34
CA ALA A 449 8.06 0.40 -14.60
C ALA A 449 6.64 0.96 -14.37
N PHE A 450 5.95 0.49 -13.33
CA PHE A 450 4.62 0.98 -12.94
C PHE A 450 4.64 2.47 -12.62
N PHE A 451 5.53 2.92 -11.74
CA PHE A 451 5.59 4.33 -11.37
C PHE A 451 6.00 5.23 -12.54
N PHE A 452 6.94 4.79 -13.38
CA PHE A 452 7.28 5.53 -14.59
C PHE A 452 6.11 5.58 -15.58
N ALA A 453 5.33 4.52 -15.72
CA ALA A 453 4.14 4.51 -16.57
C ALA A 453 3.10 5.53 -16.13
N ILE A 454 2.91 5.73 -14.81
CA ILE A 454 1.97 6.70 -14.26
C ILE A 454 2.39 8.14 -14.60
N PHE A 455 3.68 8.44 -14.63
CA PHE A 455 4.17 9.80 -14.94
C PHE A 455 3.94 10.24 -16.39
N GLY A 456 3.74 9.31 -17.33
CA GLY A 456 3.27 9.60 -18.70
C GLY A 456 4.14 10.52 -19.55
N LYS A 457 5.41 10.75 -19.19
CA LYS A 457 6.32 11.59 -19.95
C LYS A 457 6.93 10.82 -21.12
N SER A 458 7.19 11.49 -22.23
CA SER A 458 7.74 10.85 -23.44
C SER A 458 9.11 10.18 -23.24
N TYR A 459 9.95 10.70 -22.35
CA TYR A 459 11.25 10.12 -22.01
C TYR A 459 11.11 8.89 -21.11
N GLU A 460 10.33 9.01 -20.07
CA GLU A 460 9.98 7.93 -19.16
C GLU A 460 9.18 6.86 -19.88
N GLN A 461 8.44 7.25 -20.92
CA GLN A 461 7.74 6.35 -21.79
C GLN A 461 8.68 5.42 -22.56
N LYS A 462 9.76 5.92 -23.13
CA LYS A 462 10.77 5.09 -23.80
C LYS A 462 11.50 4.16 -22.82
N ALA A 463 11.79 4.62 -21.61
CA ALA A 463 12.41 3.80 -20.58
C ALA A 463 11.50 2.64 -20.16
N VAL A 464 10.20 2.90 -19.96
CA VAL A 464 9.22 1.86 -19.64
C VAL A 464 9.00 0.92 -20.82
N GLU A 465 8.98 1.41 -22.07
CA GLU A 465 8.92 0.57 -23.27
C GLU A 465 10.13 -0.35 -23.41
N ALA A 466 11.30 0.16 -23.08
CA ALA A 466 12.52 -0.63 -23.06
C ALA A 466 12.51 -1.72 -21.97
N ILE A 467 11.92 -1.43 -20.81
CA ILE A 467 11.81 -2.38 -19.70
C ILE A 467 10.64 -3.34 -19.90
N ALA A 468 9.51 -2.84 -20.40
CA ALA A 468 8.23 -3.54 -20.44
C ALA A 468 7.89 -4.18 -21.79
N GLY A 469 8.54 -3.81 -22.87
CA GLY A 469 8.35 -4.43 -24.19
C GLY A 469 6.95 -4.29 -24.81
N GLY A 470 6.14 -3.31 -24.40
CA GLY A 470 4.74 -3.25 -24.79
C GLY A 470 4.16 -1.87 -25.08
N GLU A 471 3.06 -1.84 -25.85
CA GLU A 471 2.27 -0.64 -26.13
C GLU A 471 1.57 -0.09 -24.89
N ARG A 472 1.49 1.24 -24.80
CA ARG A 472 0.88 1.92 -23.68
C ARG A 472 -0.38 2.64 -23.98
N THR A 473 -1.31 2.50 -23.08
CA THR A 473 -2.63 3.09 -23.19
C THR A 473 -3.00 3.99 -22.01
N TRP A 474 -2.01 4.51 -21.27
CA TRP A 474 -2.29 5.18 -20.01
C TRP A 474 -2.09 6.67 -20.09
N ASN A 475 -3.16 7.38 -20.02
CA ASN A 475 -3.15 8.76 -19.60
C ASN A 475 -4.35 9.02 -18.68
N LEU A 476 -4.26 8.50 -17.43
CA LEU A 476 -5.29 8.72 -16.42
C LEU A 476 -5.43 10.18 -16.02
N PHE A 477 -4.36 10.93 -16.21
CA PHE A 477 -4.23 12.30 -15.74
C PHE A 477 -4.49 13.31 -16.86
N ASN A 478 -4.64 12.86 -18.10
CA ASN A 478 -5.11 13.69 -19.20
C ASN A 478 -6.59 13.41 -19.44
N PRO A 479 -7.46 14.42 -19.32
CA PRO A 479 -8.87 14.30 -19.63
C PRO A 479 -9.12 14.06 -21.12
#